data_7fc71276f81b359c264aaf2c8eda9f1e
#
_entry.id   7fc71276f81b359c264aaf2c8eda9f1e
#
_cell.length_a   1.000
_cell.length_b   1.000
_cell.length_c   1.000
_cell.angle_alpha   90.00
_cell.angle_beta   90.00
_cell.angle_gamma   90.00
#
_symmetry.space_group_name_H-M   'P 1'
#
loop_
_entity.id
_entity.type
_entity.pdbx_description
1 polymer ?
#
loop_
_entity_poly.entity_id
_entity_poly.type
_entity_poly.pdbx_seq_one_letter_code
_entity_poly.pdbx_strand_id
1 'polypeptide(L)'
;MEQRITENMGRSLKEHGYLDPVFVGKGSFAKVYRVRDEKRDFQACKISKVTEQWEQECRNSREICHPLFPAYREHWTDGEWGYLVMEFWDGCDLRKMLDRRGRLSPGQAARIALQITEGLQYLHERPHPFLYRDLKPENIRIRVDGSCLLYTSPSPRDT
;
A
#
# COMPACT_ATOMS: atom_id res chain seq x y z
N MET A 1 -2.66 -19.00 12.85
CA MET A 1 -4.04 -18.61 13.22
C MET A 1 -4.31 -17.11 13.19
N GLU A 2 -3.31 -16.28 13.37
CA GLU A 2 -3.48 -14.80 13.35
C GLU A 2 -3.69 -14.15 11.97
N GLN A 3 -3.65 -14.91 10.90
CA GLN A 3 -3.73 -14.38 9.52
C GLN A 3 -5.16 -14.36 8.97
N ARG A 4 -6.08 -15.00 9.64
CA ARG A 4 -7.48 -15.00 9.20
C ARG A 4 -8.18 -13.71 9.65
N ILE A 5 -8.96 -13.17 8.74
CA ILE A 5 -9.85 -12.06 9.04
C ILE A 5 -10.93 -12.53 10.04
N THR A 6 -11.31 -11.67 10.98
CA THR A 6 -12.40 -12.00 11.89
C THR A 6 -13.73 -11.98 11.14
N GLU A 7 -14.75 -12.68 11.70
CA GLU A 7 -16.08 -12.71 11.11
C GLU A 7 -16.70 -11.32 10.96
N ASN A 8 -16.53 -10.46 11.98
CA ASN A 8 -17.02 -9.08 11.94
C ASN A 8 -16.31 -8.24 10.86
N MET A 9 -15.00 -8.40 10.69
CA MET A 9 -14.25 -7.71 9.64
C MET A 9 -14.69 -8.18 8.25
N GLY A 10 -14.91 -9.49 8.07
CA GLY A 10 -15.43 -10.04 6.81
C GLY A 10 -16.80 -9.52 6.47
N ARG A 11 -17.67 -9.35 7.46
CA ARG A 11 -19.00 -8.76 7.29
C ARG A 11 -18.90 -7.30 6.88
N SER A 12 -18.07 -6.51 7.55
CA SER A 12 -17.85 -5.10 7.23
C SER A 12 -17.34 -4.91 5.80
N LEU A 13 -16.38 -5.74 5.36
CA LEU A 13 -15.91 -5.75 3.98
C LEU A 13 -17.03 -6.04 3.00
N LYS A 14 -17.82 -7.08 3.26
CA LYS A 14 -18.93 -7.49 2.40
C LYS A 14 -20.00 -6.41 2.27
N GLU A 15 -20.33 -5.72 3.36
CA GLU A 15 -21.26 -4.59 3.37
C GLU A 15 -20.80 -3.44 2.48
N HIS A 16 -19.48 -3.28 2.31
CA HIS A 16 -18.88 -2.29 1.43
C HIS A 16 -18.55 -2.81 0.03
N GLY A 17 -18.99 -4.02 -0.31
CA GLY A 17 -18.83 -4.59 -1.65
C GLY A 17 -17.51 -5.32 -1.89
N TYR A 18 -16.79 -5.70 -0.85
CA TYR A 18 -15.53 -6.43 -0.96
C TYR A 18 -15.64 -7.86 -0.47
N LEU A 19 -15.17 -8.79 -1.30
CA LEU A 19 -15.27 -10.25 -1.08
C LEU A 19 -13.86 -10.88 -1.09
N ASP A 20 -13.81 -12.12 -0.66
CA ASP A 20 -12.66 -13.03 -0.78
C ASP A 20 -11.35 -12.44 -0.19
N PRO A 21 -11.35 -11.99 1.06
CA PRO A 21 -10.14 -11.44 1.66
C PRO A 21 -9.05 -12.52 1.81
N VAL A 22 -7.87 -12.22 1.28
CA VAL A 22 -6.67 -13.05 1.40
C VAL A 22 -5.56 -12.24 2.05
N PHE A 23 -4.98 -12.76 3.12
CA PHE A 23 -3.90 -12.10 3.83
C PHE A 23 -2.67 -11.94 2.90
N VAL A 24 -2.13 -10.73 2.84
CA VAL A 24 -0.99 -10.39 1.99
C VAL A 24 0.23 -10.02 2.81
N GLY A 25 0.05 -9.32 3.90
CA GLY A 25 1.17 -8.87 4.72
C GLY A 25 0.74 -8.17 6.00
N LYS A 26 1.72 -7.98 6.90
CA LYS A 26 1.54 -7.32 8.18
C LYS A 26 2.56 -6.21 8.33
N GLY A 27 2.09 -4.99 8.59
CA GLY A 27 2.92 -3.88 9.06
C GLY A 27 2.92 -3.82 10.59
N SER A 28 3.55 -2.78 11.15
CA SER A 28 3.65 -2.60 12.60
C SER A 28 2.29 -2.44 13.28
N PHE A 29 1.31 -1.85 12.60
CA PHE A 29 -0.01 -1.52 13.17
C PHE A 29 -1.18 -1.97 12.31
N ALA A 30 -0.93 -2.51 11.14
CA ALA A 30 -1.98 -2.88 10.20
C ALA A 30 -1.72 -4.22 9.55
N LYS A 31 -2.80 -4.87 9.16
CA LYS A 31 -2.78 -6.06 8.30
C LYS A 31 -3.33 -5.67 6.94
N VAL A 32 -2.73 -6.19 5.88
CA VAL A 32 -3.16 -5.94 4.51
C VAL A 32 -3.76 -7.21 3.92
N TYR A 33 -4.94 -7.06 3.36
CA TYR A 33 -5.66 -8.12 2.67
C TYR A 33 -5.89 -7.75 1.21
N ARG A 34 -5.71 -8.72 0.32
CA ARG A 34 -6.21 -8.59 -1.04
C ARG A 34 -7.70 -8.95 -1.03
N VAL A 35 -8.52 -8.11 -1.59
CA VAL A 35 -9.98 -8.30 -1.69
C VAL A 35 -10.42 -8.18 -3.15
N ARG A 36 -11.63 -8.66 -3.46
CA ARG A 36 -12.27 -8.46 -4.76
C ARG A 36 -13.38 -7.44 -4.61
N ASP A 37 -13.42 -6.48 -5.51
CA ASP A 37 -14.54 -5.53 -5.60
C ASP A 37 -15.74 -6.12 -6.38
N GLU A 38 -16.78 -5.32 -6.56
CA GLU A 38 -18.00 -5.74 -7.28
C GLU A 38 -17.75 -6.14 -8.75
N LYS A 39 -16.70 -5.57 -9.36
CA LYS A 39 -16.26 -5.91 -10.71
C LYS A 39 -15.33 -7.12 -10.75
N ARG A 40 -15.07 -7.73 -9.60
CA ARG A 40 -14.12 -8.81 -9.36
C ARG A 40 -12.65 -8.44 -9.57
N ASP A 41 -12.35 -7.14 -9.61
CA ASP A 41 -10.97 -6.66 -9.63
C ASP A 41 -10.35 -6.73 -8.24
N PHE A 42 -9.04 -6.94 -8.18
CA PHE A 42 -8.31 -6.96 -6.93
C PHE A 42 -8.07 -5.57 -6.40
N GLN A 43 -8.26 -5.42 -5.09
CA GLN A 43 -7.92 -4.22 -4.33
C GLN A 43 -7.14 -4.63 -3.08
N ALA A 44 -6.37 -3.70 -2.52
CA ALA A 44 -5.73 -3.89 -1.23
C ALA A 44 -6.57 -3.22 -0.14
N CYS A 45 -6.87 -3.95 0.93
CA CYS A 45 -7.53 -3.40 2.09
C CYS A 45 -6.60 -3.49 3.30
N LYS A 46 -6.29 -2.34 3.87
CA LYS A 46 -5.48 -2.22 5.07
C LYS A 46 -6.40 -2.04 6.27
N ILE A 47 -6.31 -2.94 7.23
CA ILE A 47 -7.16 -2.96 8.43
C ILE A 47 -6.27 -2.69 9.64
N SER A 48 -6.62 -1.67 10.41
CA SER A 48 -5.92 -1.31 11.65
C SER A 48 -6.90 -0.69 12.64
N LYS A 49 -6.44 -0.48 13.87
CA LYS A 49 -7.25 0.29 14.82
C LYS A 49 -7.36 1.75 14.39
N VAL A 50 -8.51 2.35 14.63
CA VAL A 50 -8.73 3.77 14.39
C VAL A 50 -7.90 4.58 15.38
N THR A 51 -6.92 5.28 14.86
CA THR A 51 -6.02 6.16 15.58
C THR A 51 -5.84 7.45 14.78
N GLU A 52 -5.29 8.47 15.41
CA GLU A 52 -4.92 9.69 14.70
C GLU A 52 -3.97 9.40 13.52
N GLN A 53 -3.06 8.43 13.69
CA GLN A 53 -2.16 7.98 12.64
C GLN A 53 -2.91 7.34 11.46
N TRP A 54 -3.92 6.53 11.73
CA TRP A 54 -4.77 5.94 10.69
C TRP A 54 -5.54 7.01 9.92
N GLU A 55 -6.10 8.00 10.63
CA GLU A 55 -6.82 9.10 9.99
C GLU A 55 -5.89 9.94 9.11
N GLN A 56 -4.67 10.18 9.58
CA GLN A 56 -3.66 10.90 8.78
C GLN A 56 -3.27 10.11 7.53
N GLU A 57 -3.12 8.80 7.66
CA GLU A 57 -2.84 7.93 6.51
C GLU A 57 -3.96 7.98 5.47
N CYS A 58 -5.21 7.94 5.90
CA CYS A 58 -6.36 8.08 5.00
C CYS A 58 -6.35 9.42 4.27
N ARG A 59 -6.10 10.52 4.97
CA ARG A 59 -5.99 11.85 4.35
C ARG A 59 -4.86 11.91 3.33
N ASN A 60 -3.68 11.42 3.68
CA ASN A 60 -2.53 11.40 2.79
C ASN A 60 -2.80 10.55 1.53
N SER A 61 -3.33 9.34 1.71
CA SER A 61 -3.68 8.46 0.59
C SER A 61 -4.68 9.09 -0.36
N ARG A 62 -5.67 9.79 0.18
CA ARG A 62 -6.71 10.47 -0.61
C ARG A 62 -6.16 11.64 -1.43
N GLU A 63 -5.18 12.38 -0.89
CA GLU A 63 -4.60 13.55 -1.53
C GLU A 63 -3.50 13.22 -2.53
N ILE A 64 -2.79 12.10 -2.33
CA ILE A 64 -1.69 11.68 -3.20
C ILE A 64 -2.24 11.08 -4.48
N CYS A 65 -1.92 11.71 -5.62
CA CYS A 65 -2.32 11.25 -6.95
C CYS A 65 -1.09 11.22 -7.86
N HIS A 66 -0.41 10.08 -7.91
CA HIS A 66 0.79 9.88 -8.73
C HIS A 66 0.97 8.39 -9.04
N PRO A 67 1.45 8.01 -10.26
CA PRO A 67 1.58 6.60 -10.65
C PRO A 67 2.47 5.74 -9.75
N LEU A 68 3.40 6.35 -9.02
CA LEU A 68 4.28 5.63 -8.10
C LEU A 68 3.55 5.14 -6.83
N PHE A 69 2.42 5.74 -6.47
CA PHE A 69 1.69 5.43 -5.25
C PHE A 69 0.36 4.74 -5.53
N PRO A 70 -0.09 3.83 -4.62
CA PRO A 70 -1.39 3.16 -4.79
C PRO A 70 -2.52 4.18 -4.88
N ALA A 71 -3.39 4.03 -5.86
CA ALA A 71 -4.59 4.87 -5.97
C ALA A 71 -5.53 4.60 -4.80
N TYR A 72 -5.93 5.67 -4.11
CA TYR A 72 -6.93 5.63 -3.05
C TYR A 72 -8.30 5.27 -3.63
N ARG A 73 -9.06 4.43 -2.94
CA ARG A 73 -10.45 4.09 -3.28
C ARG A 73 -11.43 4.66 -2.29
N GLU A 74 -11.40 4.15 -1.07
CA GLU A 74 -12.28 4.57 0.01
C GLU A 74 -11.73 4.16 1.37
N HIS A 75 -12.32 4.70 2.42
CA HIS A 75 -12.05 4.26 3.78
C HIS A 75 -13.30 4.39 4.64
N TRP A 76 -13.41 3.57 5.66
CA TRP A 76 -14.50 3.62 6.64
C TRP A 76 -14.04 3.09 7.98
N THR A 77 -14.87 3.28 8.98
CA THR A 77 -14.67 2.71 10.30
C THR A 77 -15.82 1.80 10.68
N ASP A 78 -15.52 0.78 11.45
CA ASP A 78 -16.49 -0.11 12.05
C ASP A 78 -16.04 -0.44 13.47
N GLY A 79 -16.70 0.17 14.46
CA GLY A 79 -16.24 0.12 15.84
C GLY A 79 -14.85 0.73 16.00
N GLU A 80 -13.93 -0.03 16.56
CA GLU A 80 -12.53 0.38 16.75
C GLU A 80 -11.63 0.15 15.54
N TRP A 81 -12.17 -0.45 14.46
CA TRP A 81 -11.38 -0.84 13.29
C TRP A 81 -11.59 0.13 12.13
N GLY A 82 -10.48 0.50 11.52
CA GLY A 82 -10.42 1.31 10.32
C GLY A 82 -10.01 0.49 9.10
N TYR A 83 -10.67 0.77 7.98
CA TYR A 83 -10.48 0.09 6.69
C TYR A 83 -10.05 1.13 5.67
N LEU A 84 -8.93 0.90 5.01
CA LEU A 84 -8.43 1.74 3.92
C LEU A 84 -8.23 0.88 2.68
N VAL A 85 -9.02 1.16 1.64
CA VAL A 85 -8.96 0.43 0.37
C VAL A 85 -8.21 1.24 -0.66
N MET A 86 -7.25 0.60 -1.29
CA MET A 86 -6.38 1.19 -2.30
C MET A 86 -6.10 0.18 -3.42
N GLU A 87 -5.47 0.67 -4.48
CA GLU A 87 -5.02 -0.14 -5.59
C GLU A 87 -4.16 -1.32 -5.11
N PHE A 88 -4.43 -2.50 -5.65
CA PHE A 88 -3.60 -3.69 -5.44
C PHE A 88 -2.73 -3.95 -6.66
N TRP A 89 -1.45 -4.17 -6.43
CA TRP A 89 -0.52 -4.59 -7.47
C TRP A 89 -0.03 -6.01 -7.21
N ASP A 90 -0.27 -6.84 -8.19
CA ASP A 90 0.24 -8.21 -8.22
C ASP A 90 1.67 -8.21 -8.78
N GLY A 91 2.59 -7.76 -7.97
CA GLY A 91 4.00 -7.66 -8.31
C GLY A 91 4.89 -8.30 -7.25
N CYS A 92 6.17 -8.34 -7.55
CA CYS A 92 7.20 -8.79 -6.62
C CYS A 92 7.84 -7.57 -5.97
N ASP A 93 8.09 -7.61 -4.66
CA ASP A 93 8.89 -6.57 -4.04
C ASP A 93 10.36 -6.65 -4.49
N LEU A 94 11.02 -5.50 -4.49
CA LEU A 94 12.40 -5.39 -4.98
C LEU A 94 13.37 -6.25 -4.17
N ARG A 95 13.16 -6.43 -2.86
CA ARG A 95 14.01 -7.30 -2.03
C ARG A 95 13.97 -8.74 -2.53
N LYS A 96 12.78 -9.27 -2.74
CA LYS A 96 12.61 -10.63 -3.26
C LYS A 96 13.21 -10.79 -4.65
N MET A 97 13.07 -9.78 -5.49
CA MET A 97 13.68 -9.78 -6.82
C MET A 97 15.21 -9.83 -6.74
N LEU A 98 15.82 -9.02 -5.89
CA LEU A 98 17.25 -9.01 -5.66
C LEU A 98 17.76 -10.34 -5.08
N ASP A 99 17.03 -10.92 -4.13
CA ASP A 99 17.39 -12.21 -3.53
C ASP A 99 17.36 -13.36 -4.55
N ARG A 100 16.45 -13.30 -5.53
CA ARG A 100 16.33 -14.31 -6.58
C ARG A 100 17.33 -14.12 -7.72
N ARG A 101 17.58 -12.87 -8.12
CA ARG A 101 18.39 -12.54 -9.32
C ARG A 101 19.78 -12.03 -9.01
N GLY A 102 20.06 -11.69 -7.75
CA GLY A 102 21.32 -11.14 -7.28
C GLY A 102 21.51 -9.68 -7.61
N ARG A 103 21.48 -9.31 -8.88
CA ARG A 103 21.69 -7.92 -9.33
C ARG A 103 20.62 -7.49 -10.31
N LEU A 104 20.37 -6.19 -10.33
CA LEU A 104 19.67 -5.55 -11.44
C LEU A 104 20.68 -5.20 -12.53
N SER A 105 20.26 -5.22 -13.80
CA SER A 105 21.05 -4.60 -14.86
C SER A 105 21.12 -3.09 -14.62
N PRO A 106 22.17 -2.38 -15.14
CA PRO A 106 22.25 -0.93 -15.02
C PRO A 106 20.99 -0.21 -15.55
N GLY A 107 20.42 -0.72 -16.65
CA GLY A 107 19.20 -0.16 -17.24
C GLY A 107 17.98 -0.33 -16.32
N GLN A 108 17.80 -1.50 -15.73
CA GLN A 108 16.72 -1.76 -14.77
C GLN A 108 16.86 -0.88 -13.52
N ALA A 109 18.08 -0.80 -12.97
CA ALA A 109 18.35 0.04 -11.81
C ALA A 109 18.06 1.52 -12.09
N ALA A 110 18.46 2.02 -13.25
CA ALA A 110 18.21 3.39 -13.67
C ALA A 110 16.70 3.68 -13.83
N ARG A 111 15.94 2.77 -14.42
CA ARG A 111 14.48 2.92 -14.58
C ARG A 111 13.76 2.97 -13.24
N ILE A 112 14.15 2.10 -12.31
CA ILE A 112 13.57 2.07 -10.95
C ILE A 112 13.91 3.37 -10.21
N ALA A 113 15.18 3.77 -10.24
CA ALA A 113 15.64 5.00 -9.59
C ALA A 113 14.94 6.24 -10.14
N LEU A 114 14.73 6.33 -11.45
CA LEU A 114 14.03 7.44 -12.08
C LEU A 114 12.58 7.53 -11.60
N GLN A 115 11.84 6.42 -11.61
CA GLN A 115 10.45 6.39 -11.15
C GLN A 115 10.33 6.80 -9.68
N ILE A 116 11.22 6.30 -8.81
CA ILE A 116 11.24 6.65 -7.40
C ILE A 116 11.55 8.14 -7.21
N THR A 117 12.53 8.66 -7.94
CA THR A 117 12.91 10.08 -7.88
C THR A 117 11.75 10.98 -8.30
N GLU A 118 11.07 10.66 -9.36
CA GLU A 118 9.89 11.41 -9.84
C GLU A 118 8.76 11.41 -8.79
N GLY A 119 8.50 10.27 -8.17
CA GLY A 119 7.50 10.16 -7.12
C GLY A 119 7.88 10.93 -5.85
N LEU A 120 9.14 10.88 -5.42
CA LEU A 120 9.62 11.66 -4.27
C LEU A 120 9.59 13.15 -4.56
N GLN A 121 9.94 13.57 -5.77
CA GLN A 121 9.84 14.96 -6.19
C GLN A 121 8.38 15.44 -6.10
N TYR A 122 7.44 14.65 -6.59
CA TYR A 122 6.01 14.95 -6.48
C TYR A 122 5.58 15.18 -5.02
N LEU A 123 6.03 14.34 -4.09
CA LEU A 123 5.71 14.48 -2.66
C LEU A 123 6.32 15.75 -2.06
N HIS A 124 7.55 16.10 -2.43
CA HIS A 124 8.28 17.23 -1.87
C HIS A 124 7.79 18.58 -2.41
N GLU A 125 7.29 18.62 -3.63
CA GLU A 125 6.80 19.85 -4.29
C GLU A 125 5.33 20.17 -3.96
N ARG A 126 4.67 19.35 -3.17
CA ARG A 126 3.28 19.61 -2.75
C ARG A 126 3.21 20.83 -1.83
N PRO A 127 2.05 21.55 -1.78
CA PRO A 127 1.86 22.68 -0.86
C PRO A 127 2.14 22.33 0.60
N HIS A 128 1.80 21.09 0.99
CA HIS A 128 2.17 20.48 2.26
C HIS A 128 3.09 19.30 1.95
N PRO A 129 4.42 19.50 1.94
CA PRO A 129 5.36 18.45 1.58
C PRO A 129 5.24 17.23 2.49
N PHE A 130 5.24 16.06 1.87
CA PHE A 130 5.24 14.78 2.55
C PHE A 130 6.63 14.16 2.44
N LEU A 131 7.21 13.80 3.57
CA LEU A 131 8.51 13.12 3.59
C LEU A 131 8.29 11.61 3.66
N TYR A 132 8.76 10.91 2.62
CA TYR A 132 8.81 9.46 2.64
C TYR A 132 10.07 9.00 3.37
N ARG A 133 9.90 8.48 4.60
CA ARG A 133 11.03 8.19 5.50
C ARG A 133 11.49 6.74 5.50
N ASP A 134 10.75 5.86 4.85
CA ASP A 134 11.00 4.42 4.92
C ASP A 134 11.26 3.82 3.53
N LEU A 135 12.15 4.46 2.77
CA LEU A 135 12.54 3.98 1.44
C LEU A 135 13.46 2.77 1.59
N LYS A 136 12.95 1.61 1.18
CA LYS A 136 13.70 0.34 1.23
C LYS A 136 13.14 -0.62 0.18
N PRO A 137 13.94 -1.62 -0.26
CA PRO A 137 13.51 -2.56 -1.29
C PRO A 137 12.21 -3.31 -0.99
N GLU A 138 11.92 -3.57 0.27
CA GLU A 138 10.70 -4.26 0.71
C GLU A 138 9.43 -3.46 0.45
N ASN A 139 9.54 -2.13 0.36
CA ASN A 139 8.41 -1.23 0.12
C ASN A 139 8.22 -0.86 -1.36
N ILE A 140 9.07 -1.38 -2.24
CA ILE A 140 9.01 -1.14 -3.68
C ILE A 140 8.49 -2.40 -4.36
N ARG A 141 7.33 -2.31 -5.01
CA ARG A 141 6.81 -3.38 -5.86
C ARG A 141 7.11 -3.10 -7.32
N ILE A 142 7.44 -4.15 -8.06
CA ILE A 142 7.80 -4.05 -9.47
C ILE A 142 6.90 -4.98 -10.27
N ARG A 143 6.24 -4.44 -11.29
CA ARG A 143 5.48 -5.21 -12.27
C ARG A 143 6.38 -5.79 -13.36
N VAL A 144 5.82 -6.73 -14.11
CA VAL A 144 6.49 -7.37 -15.26
C VAL A 144 6.92 -6.34 -16.30
N ASP A 145 6.14 -5.27 -16.49
CA ASP A 145 6.47 -4.18 -17.43
C ASP A 145 7.55 -3.22 -16.92
N GLY A 146 8.07 -3.44 -15.70
CA GLY A 146 9.09 -2.60 -15.09
C GLY A 146 8.57 -1.37 -14.37
N SER A 147 7.25 -1.15 -14.32
CA SER A 147 6.66 -0.06 -13.54
C SER A 147 6.77 -0.36 -12.04
N CYS A 148 6.96 0.69 -11.24
CA CYS A 148 7.14 0.61 -9.79
C CYS A 148 5.93 1.16 -9.06
N LEU A 149 5.67 0.58 -7.88
CA LEU A 149 4.74 1.11 -6.89
C LEU A 149 5.44 1.20 -5.54
N LEU A 150 5.35 2.35 -4.92
CA LEU A 150 5.91 2.60 -3.61
C LEU A 150 4.79 2.60 -2.57
N TYR A 151 4.81 1.61 -1.67
CA TYR A 151 3.87 1.55 -0.57
C TYR A 151 4.31 2.48 0.55
N THR A 152 3.43 3.39 0.94
CA THR A 152 3.61 4.16 2.17
C THR A 152 3.12 3.32 3.34
N SER A 153 4.04 2.79 4.14
CA SER A 153 3.69 2.18 5.41
C SER A 153 3.83 3.24 6.51
N PRO A 154 2.79 3.49 7.32
CA PRO A 154 2.95 4.39 8.44
C PRO A 154 4.01 3.81 9.38
N SER A 155 5.12 4.53 9.51
CA SER A 155 6.14 4.19 10.49
C SER A 155 5.78 4.83 11.84
N PRO A 156 5.95 4.12 12.96
CA PRO A 156 5.78 4.71 14.29
C PRO A 156 6.68 5.91 14.55
N ARG A 157 7.66 6.12 13.68
CA ARG A 157 8.61 7.24 13.77
C ARG A 157 8.12 8.51 13.07
N ASP A 158 6.97 8.45 12.43
CA ASP A 158 6.38 9.59 11.69
C ASP A 158 5.43 10.41 12.57
N THR A 159 5.38 10.10 13.84
CA THR A 159 4.68 10.89 14.86
C THR A 159 5.59 11.90 15.49
#